data_2fa9efbe3e220320160384e58fa6c1f2
#
_entry.id   2fa9efbe3e220320160384e58fa6c1f2
#
_cell.length_a   1.000
_cell.length_b   1.000
_cell.length_c   1.000
_cell.angle_alpha   90.00
_cell.angle_beta   90.00
_cell.angle_gamma   90.00
#
_symmetry.space_group_name_H-M   'P 1'
#
loop_
_entity.id
_entity.type
_entity.pdbx_description
1 polymer ?
#
loop_
_entity_poly.entity_id
_entity_poly.type
_entity_poly.pdbx_seq_one_letter_code
_entity_poly.pdbx_strand_id
1 'polypeptide(L)'
;MGLAGSSAMLEVFRKVAFRFGGRPRHVTTVEDREIRRRSVSRAERAKVTCDLGRMHARSMRDRSLAPEFAANERKGYELYKRDAIALARRVTDPVLRDYAIGHLVDLCMDGGEEEEASAFFELVQSDLVRRKIAGRHPVRGIISRFR
;
A
#
# COMPACT_ATOMS: atom_id res chain seq x y z
N MET A 1 -18.32 16.04 -0.42
CA MET A 1 -18.88 14.66 -0.44
C MET A 1 -17.81 13.71 -0.98
N GLY A 2 -17.26 12.83 -0.18
CA GLY A 2 -16.26 11.87 -0.71
C GLY A 2 -15.35 11.18 0.29
N LEU A 3 -15.51 11.32 1.58
CA LEU A 3 -14.63 10.68 2.60
C LEU A 3 -15.11 9.32 3.11
N ALA A 4 -16.33 8.89 2.79
CA ALA A 4 -16.90 7.65 3.32
C ALA A 4 -16.35 6.35 2.67
N GLY A 5 -15.81 6.41 1.46
CA GLY A 5 -15.34 5.23 0.72
C GLY A 5 -13.98 4.69 1.21
N SER A 6 -13.10 5.58 1.66
CA SER A 6 -11.73 5.22 2.05
C SER A 6 -11.69 4.45 3.36
N SER A 7 -12.47 4.88 4.35
CA SER A 7 -12.54 4.24 5.68
C SER A 7 -13.10 2.82 5.61
N ALA A 8 -14.13 2.58 4.79
CA ALA A 8 -14.72 1.25 4.61
C ALA A 8 -13.75 0.28 3.92
N MET A 9 -12.93 0.76 2.97
CA MET A 9 -11.90 -0.06 2.31
C MET A 9 -10.79 -0.47 3.27
N LEU A 10 -10.35 0.45 4.13
CA LEU A 10 -9.35 0.16 5.17
C LEU A 10 -9.85 -0.85 6.19
N GLU A 11 -11.14 -0.76 6.58
CA GLU A 11 -11.74 -1.72 7.51
C GLU A 11 -11.83 -3.13 6.91
N VAL A 12 -12.17 -3.26 5.63
CA VAL A 12 -12.15 -4.54 4.92
C VAL A 12 -10.74 -5.11 4.84
N PHE A 13 -9.74 -4.26 4.59
CA PHE A 13 -8.33 -4.66 4.59
C PHE A 13 -7.88 -5.16 5.96
N ARG A 14 -8.26 -4.45 7.02
CA ARG A 14 -7.99 -4.81 8.42
C ARG A 14 -8.58 -6.17 8.79
N LYS A 15 -9.85 -6.42 8.42
CA LYS A 15 -10.54 -7.71 8.67
C LYS A 15 -9.88 -8.89 7.94
N VAL A 16 -9.38 -8.68 6.73
CA VAL A 16 -8.70 -9.72 5.94
C VAL A 16 -7.29 -9.99 6.48
N ALA A 17 -6.54 -8.96 6.87
CA ALA A 17 -5.21 -9.10 7.44
C ALA A 17 -5.21 -9.92 8.75
N PHE A 18 -6.25 -9.79 9.57
CA PHE A 18 -6.35 -10.50 10.85
C PHE A 18 -6.60 -12.01 10.73
N ARG A 19 -7.13 -12.47 9.59
CA ARG A 19 -7.45 -13.90 9.36
C ARG A 19 -6.24 -14.78 9.00
N PHE A 20 -5.10 -14.18 8.65
CA PHE A 20 -3.94 -14.92 8.15
C PHE A 20 -2.70 -14.89 9.05
N GLY A 21 -2.87 -14.68 10.35
CA GLY A 21 -1.81 -14.73 11.36
C GLY A 21 -1.28 -16.16 11.64
N GLY A 22 -1.16 -17.00 10.61
CA GLY A 22 -0.54 -18.31 10.71
C GLY A 22 0.98 -18.23 10.66
N ARG A 23 1.67 -18.91 11.58
CA ARG A 23 3.14 -19.09 11.54
C ARG A 23 3.56 -19.68 10.19
N PRO A 24 4.71 -19.27 9.62
CA PRO A 24 5.19 -19.87 8.39
C PRO A 24 5.43 -21.35 8.59
N ARG A 25 4.60 -22.20 7.98
CA ARG A 25 4.85 -23.63 7.88
C ARG A 25 6.00 -23.82 6.88
N HIS A 26 6.93 -24.68 7.20
CA HIS A 26 8.00 -25.08 6.29
C HIS A 26 7.38 -25.57 4.98
N VAL A 27 7.63 -24.82 3.94
CA VAL A 27 7.06 -25.01 2.61
C VAL A 27 7.87 -26.04 1.86
N THR A 28 7.28 -27.17 1.54
CA THR A 28 7.99 -28.27 0.86
C THR A 28 7.23 -28.89 -0.30
N THR A 29 6.00 -28.47 -0.57
CA THR A 29 5.18 -29.04 -1.65
C THR A 29 5.23 -28.21 -2.94
N VAL A 30 4.92 -28.83 -4.07
CA VAL A 30 4.81 -28.13 -5.37
C VAL A 30 3.72 -27.06 -5.29
N GLU A 31 2.63 -27.36 -4.59
CA GLU A 31 1.50 -26.45 -4.39
C GLU A 31 1.91 -25.18 -3.60
N ASP A 32 2.71 -25.34 -2.54
CA ASP A 32 3.23 -24.22 -1.77
C ASP A 32 4.15 -23.31 -2.59
N ARG A 33 4.98 -23.91 -3.47
CA ARG A 33 5.84 -23.15 -4.40
C ARG A 33 5.01 -22.34 -5.38
N GLU A 34 3.93 -22.89 -5.89
CA GLU A 34 3.04 -22.19 -6.81
C GLU A 34 2.28 -21.05 -6.13
N ILE A 35 1.78 -21.29 -4.90
CA ILE A 35 1.15 -20.24 -4.08
C ILE A 35 2.11 -19.09 -3.84
N ARG A 36 3.36 -19.39 -3.49
CA ARG A 36 4.40 -18.37 -3.28
C ARG A 36 4.72 -17.61 -4.57
N ARG A 37 4.84 -18.31 -5.70
CA ARG A 37 5.08 -17.70 -7.02
C ARG A 37 3.97 -16.71 -7.38
N ARG A 38 2.70 -17.06 -7.15
CA ARG A 38 1.55 -16.18 -7.35
C ARG A 38 1.59 -14.98 -6.41
N SER A 39 2.01 -15.17 -5.17
CA SER A 39 2.17 -14.08 -4.20
C SER A 39 3.26 -13.10 -4.62
N VAL A 40 4.42 -13.59 -5.11
CA VAL A 40 5.50 -12.76 -5.66
C VAL A 40 4.97 -11.93 -6.83
N SER A 41 4.33 -12.57 -7.81
CA SER A 41 3.78 -11.86 -8.98
C SER A 41 2.78 -10.78 -8.60
N ARG A 42 1.92 -11.03 -7.62
CA ARG A 42 0.94 -10.03 -7.12
C ARG A 42 1.61 -8.89 -6.40
N ALA A 43 2.61 -9.16 -5.56
CA ALA A 43 3.36 -8.13 -4.85
C ALA A 43 4.13 -7.22 -5.81
N GLU A 44 4.78 -7.78 -6.83
CA GLU A 44 5.46 -7.02 -7.87
C GLU A 44 4.47 -6.16 -8.69
N ARG A 45 3.33 -6.71 -9.06
CA ARG A 45 2.28 -5.94 -9.74
C ARG A 45 1.73 -4.82 -8.87
N ALA A 46 1.54 -5.05 -7.57
CA ALA A 46 1.14 -4.01 -6.62
C ALA A 46 2.16 -2.89 -6.57
N LYS A 47 3.46 -3.22 -6.52
CA LYS A 47 4.55 -2.24 -6.58
C LYS A 47 4.49 -1.39 -7.85
N VAL A 48 4.43 -2.02 -9.02
CA VAL A 48 4.37 -1.30 -10.31
C VAL A 48 3.13 -0.40 -10.37
N THR A 49 1.99 -0.88 -9.89
CA THR A 49 0.75 -0.11 -9.83
C THR A 49 0.89 1.10 -8.89
N CYS A 50 1.54 0.92 -7.74
CA CYS A 50 1.87 2.04 -6.85
C CYS A 50 2.82 3.05 -7.51
N ASP A 51 3.85 2.58 -8.21
CA ASP A 51 4.80 3.47 -8.90
C ASP A 51 4.10 4.33 -9.96
N LEU A 52 3.18 3.74 -10.73
CA LEU A 52 2.34 4.49 -11.69
C LEU A 52 1.43 5.51 -10.97
N GLY A 53 0.79 5.12 -9.89
CA GLY A 53 0.00 6.03 -9.06
C GLY A 53 0.81 7.19 -8.49
N ARG A 54 2.06 6.94 -8.10
CA ARG A 54 2.97 7.98 -7.61
C ARG A 54 3.36 9.00 -8.67
N MET A 55 3.44 8.60 -9.93
CA MET A 55 3.63 9.55 -11.03
C MET A 55 2.46 10.53 -11.11
N HIS A 56 1.23 10.03 -11.05
CA HIS A 56 0.03 10.88 -11.00
C HIS A 56 0.00 11.75 -9.74
N ALA A 57 0.36 11.20 -8.57
CA ALA A 57 0.42 11.95 -7.31
C ALA A 57 1.37 13.15 -7.39
N ARG A 58 2.54 12.98 -8.02
CA ARG A 58 3.51 14.06 -8.24
C ARG A 58 2.98 15.12 -9.20
N SER A 59 2.36 14.68 -10.30
CA SER A 59 1.75 15.61 -11.27
C SER A 59 0.62 16.42 -10.63
N MET A 60 -0.20 15.84 -9.74
CA MET A 60 -1.25 16.57 -9.02
C MET A 60 -0.71 17.75 -8.18
N ARG A 61 0.53 17.66 -7.73
CA ARG A 61 1.19 18.69 -6.91
C ARG A 61 1.81 19.82 -7.73
N ASP A 62 1.88 19.66 -9.03
CA ASP A 62 2.38 20.69 -9.91
C ASP A 62 1.35 21.83 -10.03
N ARG A 63 1.67 22.95 -9.36
CA ARG A 63 0.80 24.14 -9.35
C ARG A 63 0.72 24.85 -10.69
N SER A 64 1.59 24.51 -11.64
CA SER A 64 1.58 25.06 -12.99
C SER A 64 0.54 24.40 -13.90
N LEU A 65 0.01 23.22 -13.50
CA LEU A 65 -0.99 22.51 -14.28
C LEU A 65 -2.35 23.21 -14.24
N ALA A 66 -3.00 23.27 -15.40
CA ALA A 66 -4.39 23.72 -15.48
C ALA A 66 -5.30 22.80 -14.63
N PRO A 67 -6.37 23.34 -14.00
CA PRO A 67 -7.25 22.57 -13.11
C PRO A 67 -7.81 21.28 -13.72
N GLU A 68 -8.07 21.30 -15.02
CA GLU A 68 -8.58 20.13 -15.75
C GLU A 68 -7.57 18.97 -15.78
N PHE A 69 -6.30 19.29 -16.01
CA PHE A 69 -5.22 18.30 -15.99
C PHE A 69 -4.99 17.78 -14.58
N ALA A 70 -5.01 18.65 -13.58
CA ALA A 70 -4.90 18.24 -12.17
C ALA A 70 -6.05 17.29 -11.78
N ALA A 71 -7.27 17.53 -12.25
CA ALA A 71 -8.42 16.64 -12.03
C ALA A 71 -8.24 15.26 -12.69
N ASN A 72 -7.68 15.22 -13.90
CA ASN A 72 -7.36 13.96 -14.59
C ASN A 72 -6.25 13.19 -13.88
N GLU A 73 -5.21 13.86 -13.40
CA GLU A 73 -4.14 13.25 -12.62
C GLU A 73 -4.69 12.66 -11.31
N ARG A 74 -5.61 13.34 -10.63
CA ARG A 74 -6.30 12.81 -9.46
C ARG A 74 -7.10 11.56 -9.76
N LYS A 75 -7.81 11.50 -10.87
CA LYS A 75 -8.53 10.28 -11.29
C LYS A 75 -7.57 9.12 -11.54
N GLY A 76 -6.44 9.37 -12.19
CA GLY A 76 -5.39 8.38 -12.39
C GLY A 76 -4.83 7.87 -11.07
N TYR A 77 -4.50 8.77 -10.15
CA TYR A 77 -4.04 8.43 -8.80
C TYR A 77 -5.03 7.52 -8.06
N GLU A 78 -6.30 7.89 -8.00
CA GLU A 78 -7.33 7.11 -7.31
C GLU A 78 -7.54 5.72 -7.94
N LEU A 79 -7.47 5.63 -9.28
CA LEU A 79 -7.57 4.37 -10.00
C LEU A 79 -6.43 3.42 -9.62
N TYR A 80 -5.19 3.89 -9.72
CA TYR A 80 -4.01 3.07 -9.39
C TYR A 80 -3.95 2.72 -7.91
N LYS A 81 -4.32 3.63 -7.02
CA LYS A 81 -4.42 3.35 -5.58
C LYS A 81 -5.40 2.22 -5.31
N ARG A 82 -6.60 2.28 -5.87
CA ARG A 82 -7.62 1.23 -5.73
C ARG A 82 -7.12 -0.12 -6.24
N ASP A 83 -6.49 -0.14 -7.41
CA ASP A 83 -6.00 -1.36 -8.01
C ASP A 83 -4.81 -1.96 -7.23
N ALA A 84 -3.91 -1.12 -6.72
CA ALA A 84 -2.81 -1.55 -5.85
C ALA A 84 -3.31 -2.16 -4.54
N ILE A 85 -4.33 -1.57 -3.91
CA ILE A 85 -4.98 -2.11 -2.72
C ILE A 85 -5.58 -3.49 -3.03
N ALA A 86 -6.28 -3.63 -4.15
CA ALA A 86 -6.87 -4.90 -4.55
C ALA A 86 -5.82 -6.00 -4.79
N LEU A 87 -4.67 -5.66 -5.36
CA LEU A 87 -3.55 -6.57 -5.55
C LEU A 87 -2.90 -6.97 -4.22
N ALA A 88 -2.61 -6.01 -3.36
CA ALA A 88 -1.99 -6.25 -2.05
C ALA A 88 -2.85 -7.17 -1.17
N ARG A 89 -4.17 -7.02 -1.23
CA ARG A 89 -5.14 -7.90 -0.51
C ARG A 89 -5.07 -9.36 -0.92
N ARG A 90 -4.64 -9.65 -2.15
CA ARG A 90 -4.51 -11.01 -2.69
C ARG A 90 -3.16 -11.64 -2.40
N VAL A 91 -2.21 -10.90 -1.83
CA VAL A 91 -0.92 -11.44 -1.42
C VAL A 91 -1.10 -12.23 -0.14
N THR A 92 -0.85 -13.54 -0.19
CA THR A 92 -1.04 -14.44 0.95
C THR A 92 0.23 -14.60 1.79
N ASP A 93 1.41 -14.46 1.19
CA ASP A 93 2.68 -14.47 1.92
C ASP A 93 2.81 -13.21 2.78
N PRO A 94 3.02 -13.32 4.12
CA PRO A 94 3.05 -12.18 5.02
C PRO A 94 4.16 -11.18 4.71
N VAL A 95 5.34 -11.66 4.32
CA VAL A 95 6.50 -10.78 4.02
C VAL A 95 6.26 -10.00 2.74
N LEU A 96 5.75 -10.67 1.71
CA LEU A 96 5.42 -10.03 0.43
C LEU A 96 4.23 -9.08 0.56
N ARG A 97 3.29 -9.40 1.45
CA ARG A 97 2.18 -8.49 1.77
C ARG A 97 2.67 -7.22 2.44
N ASP A 98 3.55 -7.34 3.43
CA ASP A 98 4.15 -6.17 4.09
C ASP A 98 4.95 -5.31 3.10
N TYR A 99 5.65 -5.94 2.16
CA TYR A 99 6.31 -5.25 1.07
C TYR A 99 5.32 -4.45 0.20
N ALA A 100 4.22 -5.08 -0.22
CA ALA A 100 3.19 -4.41 -1.01
C ALA A 100 2.51 -3.27 -0.24
N ILE A 101 2.23 -3.46 1.05
CA ILE A 101 1.68 -2.40 1.93
C ILE A 101 2.66 -1.24 2.07
N GLY A 102 3.96 -1.51 2.16
CA GLY A 102 4.99 -0.47 2.19
C GLY A 102 4.93 0.45 0.98
N HIS A 103 4.68 -0.10 -0.22
CA HIS A 103 4.47 0.70 -1.43
C HIS A 103 3.16 1.51 -1.42
N LEU A 104 2.11 0.98 -0.78
CA LEU A 104 0.86 1.73 -0.57
C LEU A 104 1.08 2.92 0.37
N VAL A 105 1.88 2.75 1.42
CA VAL A 105 2.26 3.86 2.31
C VAL A 105 2.97 4.95 1.51
N ASP A 106 3.97 4.59 0.70
CA ASP A 106 4.71 5.54 -0.14
C ASP A 106 3.77 6.27 -1.12
N LEU A 107 2.82 5.54 -1.72
CA LEU A 107 1.82 6.11 -2.64
C LEU A 107 0.92 7.14 -1.94
N CYS A 108 0.38 6.81 -0.77
CA CYS A 108 -0.47 7.71 0.00
C CYS A 108 0.31 8.94 0.49
N MET A 109 1.56 8.78 0.90
CA MET A 109 2.43 9.89 1.28
C MET A 109 2.68 10.84 0.09
N ASP A 110 2.96 10.31 -1.10
CA ASP A 110 3.11 11.11 -2.31
C ASP A 110 1.80 11.81 -2.71
N GLY A 111 0.65 11.19 -2.44
CA GLY A 111 -0.69 11.75 -2.64
C GLY A 111 -1.11 12.80 -1.59
N GLY A 112 -0.34 12.95 -0.51
CA GLY A 112 -0.67 13.85 0.60
C GLY A 112 -1.73 13.29 1.55
N GLU A 113 -1.98 11.99 1.53
CA GLU A 113 -2.98 11.29 2.34
C GLU A 113 -2.32 10.64 3.57
N GLU A 114 -1.84 11.46 4.49
CA GLU A 114 -1.05 11.03 5.64
C GLU A 114 -1.82 10.11 6.60
N GLU A 115 -3.12 10.32 6.77
CA GLU A 115 -3.97 9.47 7.61
C GLU A 115 -4.11 8.06 7.03
N GLU A 116 -4.34 7.94 5.72
CA GLU A 116 -4.36 6.66 5.03
C GLU A 116 -3.01 5.96 5.07
N ALA A 117 -1.93 6.70 4.83
CA ALA A 117 -0.57 6.18 4.93
C ALA A 117 -0.30 5.60 6.32
N SER A 118 -0.69 6.31 7.38
CA SER A 118 -0.57 5.83 8.77
C SER A 118 -1.39 4.55 8.99
N ALA A 119 -2.61 4.49 8.49
CA ALA A 119 -3.46 3.31 8.63
C ALA A 119 -2.85 2.08 7.91
N PHE A 120 -2.29 2.26 6.71
CA PHE A 120 -1.55 1.18 6.04
C PHE A 120 -0.29 0.78 6.80
N PHE A 121 0.47 1.74 7.32
CA PHE A 121 1.67 1.47 8.10
C PHE A 121 1.39 0.60 9.33
N GLU A 122 0.26 0.81 10.01
CA GLU A 122 -0.13 -0.01 11.16
C GLU A 122 -0.44 -1.47 10.80
N LEU A 123 -0.76 -1.76 9.53
CA LEU A 123 -0.99 -3.12 9.05
C LEU A 123 0.31 -3.91 8.81
N VAL A 124 1.44 -3.23 8.70
CA VAL A 124 2.75 -3.88 8.50
C VAL A 124 3.14 -4.64 9.77
N GLN A 125 3.43 -5.92 9.64
CA GLN A 125 3.79 -6.78 10.77
C GLN A 125 5.31 -6.85 10.98
N SER A 126 6.09 -6.75 9.92
CA SER A 126 7.55 -6.83 9.97
C SER A 126 8.19 -5.55 10.49
N ASP A 127 8.91 -5.65 11.60
CA ASP A 127 9.68 -4.51 12.14
C ASP A 127 10.73 -4.00 11.16
N LEU A 128 11.32 -4.87 10.36
CA LEU A 128 12.28 -4.49 9.34
C LEU A 128 11.63 -3.60 8.27
N VAL A 129 10.44 -3.98 7.80
CA VAL A 129 9.68 -3.20 6.81
C VAL A 129 9.23 -1.89 7.43
N ARG A 130 8.74 -1.88 8.67
CA ARG A 130 8.38 -0.66 9.41
C ARG A 130 9.54 0.31 9.49
N ARG A 131 10.74 -0.15 9.87
CA ARG A 131 11.94 0.69 9.93
C ARG A 131 12.31 1.28 8.57
N LYS A 132 12.20 0.50 7.50
CA LYS A 132 12.45 0.98 6.14
C LYS A 132 11.47 2.07 5.71
N ILE A 133 10.19 1.90 6.01
CA ILE A 133 9.15 2.90 5.71
C ILE A 133 9.40 4.16 6.53
N ALA A 134 9.62 4.02 7.84
CA ALA A 134 9.90 5.14 8.73
C ALA A 134 11.15 5.93 8.30
N GLY A 135 12.18 5.26 7.80
CA GLY A 135 13.39 5.90 7.28
C GLY A 135 13.15 6.73 6.01
N ARG A 136 12.16 6.36 5.18
CA ARG A 136 11.78 7.14 3.99
C ARG A 136 10.89 8.34 4.31
N HIS A 137 10.16 8.31 5.42
CA HIS A 137 9.18 9.33 5.82
C HIS A 137 9.46 9.85 7.24
N PRO A 138 10.63 10.51 7.48
CA PRO A 138 11.10 10.82 8.84
C PRO A 138 10.33 11.90 9.59
N VAL A 139 9.49 12.70 8.94
CA VAL A 139 9.07 14.00 9.49
C VAL A 139 7.59 14.11 9.85
N ARG A 140 6.73 13.16 9.47
CA ARG A 140 5.30 13.39 9.63
C ARG A 140 4.55 12.21 10.25
N GLY A 141 4.23 12.32 11.54
CA GLY A 141 3.16 11.56 12.20
C GLY A 141 3.31 10.05 12.34
N ILE A 142 3.94 9.37 11.41
CA ILE A 142 4.10 7.92 11.42
C ILE A 142 5.11 7.47 12.50
N ILE A 143 6.10 8.31 12.81
CA ILE A 143 7.21 7.97 13.74
C ILE A 143 6.93 8.37 15.19
N SER A 144 6.04 9.33 15.43
CA SER A 144 5.82 9.86 16.80
C SER A 144 5.27 8.83 17.79
N ARG A 145 4.75 7.71 17.30
CA ARG A 145 4.19 6.62 18.14
C ARG A 145 5.19 5.49 18.42
N PHE A 146 6.41 5.57 17.89
CA PHE A 146 7.45 4.54 18.05
C PHE A 146 8.69 5.00 18.82
N ARG A 147 8.56 6.08 19.58
CA ARG A 147 9.58 6.48 20.58
C ARG A 147 9.20 6.04 21.97
#